data_bacd91584126961e1942115642c9214c
#
_entry.id   bacd91584126961e1942115642c9214c
#
_cell.length_a   1.000
_cell.length_b   1.000
_cell.length_c   1.000
_cell.angle_alpha   90.00
_cell.angle_beta   90.00
_cell.angle_gamma   90.00
#
_symmetry.space_group_name_H-M   'P 1'
#
loop_
_entity.id
_entity.type
_entity.pdbx_description
1 polymer ?
#
loop_
_entity_poly.entity_id
_entity_poly.type
_entity_poly.pdbx_seq_one_letter_code
_entity_poly.pdbx_strand_id
1 'polypeptide(L)'
;DTIHGKDIQRLKEIALNQEKEKAEAEAEAEGKGRVEKYDIIDAYKRYMLNEFGYLSDSKFKRLKVVVDAGNGTAGTVVPEILGSVGCDVIPLYCEPDGNFPNHHPDPTIIENMQDLISETIKSGADIGFGYDGDADRIGVIDSGGNIIWGDQLMVVLSRELLKRNKGAKIIGDVKCSQHMFDDIQRNGGIPIMWKTGHSLIKQKMKEENALLAGEFSGHIFIRDRYFGYDDAIYTTLRLIEIMKTTGKDIKELLSDVPKMSYTPEIRIDCPDSKKKDVVEQVVSKFMKYRENGNAPYHIGDLTTIDGIRVVFDKGWGLIRTSNTQPVVVMRVEAEDEKSMEDYKMFLEKEFTEAMETI
;
A
#
# COMPACT_ATOMS: atom_id res chain seq x y z
N ASP A 1 -1.07 18.04 -4.94
CA ASP A 1 -2.31 17.54 -4.30
C ASP A 1 -3.04 16.61 -5.27
N THR A 2 -3.56 15.49 -4.79
CA THR A 2 -4.36 14.57 -5.62
C THR A 2 -5.82 15.04 -5.62
N ILE A 3 -6.39 15.20 -6.80
CA ILE A 3 -7.80 15.55 -6.98
C ILE A 3 -8.65 14.31 -6.71
N HIS A 4 -9.65 14.41 -5.85
CA HIS A 4 -10.56 13.31 -5.52
C HIS A 4 -11.96 13.78 -5.11
N GLY A 5 -12.91 12.86 -5.06
CA GLY A 5 -14.26 13.11 -4.53
C GLY A 5 -14.98 14.28 -5.24
N LYS A 6 -15.27 15.35 -4.49
CA LYS A 6 -16.00 16.52 -5.00
C LYS A 6 -15.28 17.27 -6.11
N ASP A 7 -13.95 17.28 -6.09
CA ASP A 7 -13.17 17.96 -7.13
C ASP A 7 -13.27 17.25 -8.48
N ILE A 8 -13.29 15.91 -8.50
CA ILE A 8 -13.53 15.11 -9.71
C ILE A 8 -14.95 15.37 -10.24
N GLN A 9 -15.97 15.44 -9.36
CA GLN A 9 -17.33 15.77 -9.79
C GLN A 9 -17.41 17.16 -10.40
N ARG A 10 -16.71 18.13 -9.81
CA ARG A 10 -16.62 19.50 -10.37
C ARG A 10 -15.94 19.52 -11.74
N LEU A 11 -14.85 18.74 -11.92
CA LEU A 11 -14.20 18.60 -13.25
C LEU A 11 -15.15 18.00 -14.28
N LYS A 12 -15.93 16.99 -13.89
CA LYS A 12 -16.96 16.41 -14.75
C LYS A 12 -18.01 17.45 -15.17
N GLU A 13 -18.50 18.27 -14.23
CA GLU A 13 -19.46 19.35 -14.51
C GLU A 13 -18.86 20.38 -15.47
N ILE A 14 -17.61 20.79 -15.27
CA ILE A 14 -16.90 21.72 -16.16
C ILE A 14 -16.77 21.10 -17.55
N ALA A 15 -16.34 19.85 -17.68
CA ALA A 15 -16.19 19.18 -18.97
C ALA A 15 -17.52 19.07 -19.74
N LEU A 16 -18.60 18.72 -19.05
CA LEU A 16 -19.94 18.62 -19.67
C LEU A 16 -20.52 19.99 -20.05
N ASN A 17 -20.19 21.05 -19.33
CA ASN A 17 -20.65 22.42 -19.64
C ASN A 17 -19.82 23.04 -20.78
N GLN A 18 -18.53 22.73 -20.92
CA GLN A 18 -17.69 23.21 -22.02
C GLN A 18 -18.12 22.71 -23.40
N GLU A 19 -18.84 21.60 -23.52
CA GLU A 19 -19.43 21.21 -24.81
C GLU A 19 -20.49 22.20 -25.31
N LYS A 20 -21.11 22.95 -24.40
CA LYS A 20 -22.07 24.03 -24.77
C LYS A 20 -21.39 25.35 -25.11
N GLU A 21 -20.25 25.65 -24.48
CA GLU A 21 -19.52 26.91 -24.66
C GLU A 21 -18.48 26.86 -25.79
N LYS A 22 -18.05 25.66 -26.24
CA LYS A 22 -17.08 25.50 -27.34
C LYS A 22 -17.53 26.14 -28.66
N ALA A 23 -18.83 26.16 -28.94
CA ALA A 23 -19.35 26.80 -30.14
C ALA A 23 -19.18 28.34 -30.13
N GLU A 24 -19.04 28.97 -28.95
CA GLU A 24 -18.85 30.39 -28.80
C GLU A 24 -17.37 30.81 -28.66
N ALA A 25 -16.53 29.96 -28.03
CA ALA A 25 -15.12 30.24 -27.75
C ALA A 25 -14.16 29.96 -28.93
N GLU A 26 -14.53 29.15 -29.91
CA GLU A 26 -13.71 28.93 -31.12
C GLU A 26 -13.57 30.20 -31.99
N ALA A 27 -14.39 31.20 -31.77
CA ALA A 27 -14.37 32.47 -32.51
C ALA A 27 -13.36 33.51 -31.97
N GLU A 28 -12.83 33.35 -30.74
CA GLU A 28 -12.02 34.40 -30.07
C GLU A 28 -10.59 33.98 -29.67
N ALA A 29 -10.16 32.73 -29.89
CA ALA A 29 -8.85 32.24 -29.42
C ALA A 29 -7.71 32.58 -30.40
N GLU A 30 -7.25 33.82 -30.39
CA GLU A 30 -5.93 34.22 -30.91
C GLU A 30 -4.79 33.86 -29.93
N GLY A 31 -4.55 32.59 -29.71
CA GLY A 31 -3.42 32.14 -28.89
C GLY A 31 -3.30 30.64 -28.87
N LYS A 32 -2.58 30.08 -29.83
CA LYS A 32 -2.23 28.66 -29.81
C LYS A 32 -1.24 28.41 -28.69
N GLY A 33 -1.63 27.62 -27.70
CA GLY A 33 -0.70 27.13 -26.67
C GLY A 33 0.51 26.42 -27.31
N ARG A 34 1.65 26.42 -26.63
CA ARG A 34 2.88 25.74 -27.07
C ARG A 34 2.94 24.36 -26.40
N VAL A 35 3.21 23.33 -27.19
CA VAL A 35 3.53 21.97 -26.69
C VAL A 35 5.04 21.80 -26.73
N GLU A 36 5.62 21.51 -25.58
CA GLU A 36 7.03 21.19 -25.43
C GLU A 36 7.19 19.74 -24.98
N LYS A 37 8.19 19.04 -25.57
CA LYS A 37 8.59 17.69 -25.12
C LYS A 37 9.65 17.85 -24.03
N TYR A 38 9.47 17.09 -22.95
CA TYR A 38 10.43 17.04 -21.84
C TYR A 38 10.73 15.58 -21.47
N ASP A 39 12.00 15.22 -21.35
CA ASP A 39 12.43 13.90 -20.91
C ASP A 39 12.41 13.82 -19.38
N ILE A 40 11.25 13.46 -18.84
CA ILE A 40 11.06 13.33 -17.40
C ILE A 40 11.76 12.10 -16.83
N ILE A 41 11.91 11.03 -17.62
CA ILE A 41 12.53 9.77 -17.18
C ILE A 41 13.99 9.99 -16.80
N ASP A 42 14.75 10.68 -17.63
CA ASP A 42 16.14 11.03 -17.33
C ASP A 42 16.27 11.94 -16.10
N ALA A 43 15.35 12.89 -15.94
CA ALA A 43 15.32 13.76 -14.77
C ALA A 43 15.04 12.97 -13.48
N TYR A 44 14.09 12.03 -13.54
CA TYR A 44 13.74 11.14 -12.43
C TYR A 44 14.93 10.22 -12.05
N LYS A 45 15.54 9.55 -13.03
CA LYS A 45 16.74 8.71 -12.80
C LYS A 45 17.87 9.51 -12.14
N ARG A 46 18.17 10.70 -12.64
CA ARG A 46 19.19 11.59 -12.05
C ARG A 46 18.86 11.96 -10.60
N TYR A 47 17.58 12.24 -10.29
CA TYR A 47 17.16 12.53 -8.93
C TYR A 47 17.45 11.33 -8.01
N MET A 48 17.05 10.11 -8.41
CA MET A 48 17.29 8.90 -7.65
C MET A 48 18.78 8.61 -7.44
N LEU A 49 19.61 8.77 -8.49
CA LEU A 49 21.04 8.53 -8.40
C LEU A 49 21.78 9.61 -7.58
N ASN A 50 21.31 10.84 -7.58
CA ASN A 50 21.87 11.88 -6.70
C ASN A 50 21.62 11.54 -5.21
N GLU A 51 20.49 10.93 -4.90
CA GLU A 51 20.12 10.58 -3.54
C GLU A 51 20.78 9.27 -3.08
N PHE A 52 20.82 8.24 -3.94
CA PHE A 52 21.21 6.88 -3.57
C PHE A 52 22.49 6.37 -4.24
N GLY A 53 23.09 7.12 -5.15
CA GLY A 53 24.26 6.67 -5.93
C GLY A 53 25.45 6.25 -5.07
N TYR A 54 25.59 6.78 -3.86
CA TYR A 54 26.63 6.41 -2.89
C TYR A 54 26.58 4.93 -2.49
N LEU A 55 25.43 4.26 -2.65
CA LEU A 55 25.26 2.84 -2.36
C LEU A 55 26.02 1.91 -3.30
N SER A 56 26.55 2.43 -4.42
CA SER A 56 27.43 1.68 -5.33
C SER A 56 28.85 1.52 -4.80
N ASP A 57 29.22 2.23 -3.71
CA ASP A 57 30.55 2.12 -3.09
C ASP A 57 30.85 0.66 -2.68
N SER A 58 32.05 0.20 -2.98
CA SER A 58 32.53 -1.16 -2.72
C SER A 58 32.53 -1.58 -1.24
N LYS A 59 32.37 -0.63 -0.31
CA LYS A 59 32.17 -0.91 1.12
C LYS A 59 30.83 -1.58 1.42
N PHE A 60 29.83 -1.43 0.54
CA PHE A 60 28.53 -2.04 0.70
C PHE A 60 28.44 -3.39 -0.01
N LYS A 61 27.74 -4.35 0.59
CA LYS A 61 27.43 -5.63 -0.06
C LYS A 61 26.67 -5.38 -1.35
N ARG A 62 27.08 -6.05 -2.43
CA ARG A 62 26.29 -6.10 -3.65
C ARG A 62 25.10 -7.04 -3.44
N LEU A 63 23.88 -6.53 -3.53
CA LEU A 63 22.67 -7.32 -3.35
C LEU A 63 22.22 -7.88 -4.69
N LYS A 64 21.83 -9.16 -4.72
CA LYS A 64 21.16 -9.75 -5.87
C LYS A 64 19.65 -9.56 -5.72
N VAL A 65 19.02 -8.96 -6.73
CA VAL A 65 17.64 -8.48 -6.68
C VAL A 65 16.87 -9.00 -7.88
N VAL A 66 15.70 -9.58 -7.68
CA VAL A 66 14.73 -9.86 -8.75
C VAL A 66 13.77 -8.69 -8.87
N VAL A 67 13.51 -8.24 -10.09
CA VAL A 67 12.58 -7.14 -10.39
C VAL A 67 11.51 -7.66 -11.32
N ASP A 68 10.28 -7.70 -10.87
CA ASP A 68 9.10 -8.04 -11.66
C ASP A 68 8.27 -6.78 -11.91
N ALA A 69 8.29 -6.31 -13.16
CA ALA A 69 7.52 -5.13 -13.56
C ALA A 69 6.14 -5.47 -14.11
N GLY A 70 5.77 -6.75 -14.22
CA GLY A 70 4.48 -7.18 -14.76
C GLY A 70 4.14 -6.56 -16.12
N ASN A 71 5.14 -6.28 -16.97
CA ASN A 71 5.03 -5.50 -18.21
C ASN A 71 4.52 -4.04 -18.02
N GLY A 72 4.62 -3.51 -16.80
CA GLY A 72 4.27 -2.12 -16.45
C GLY A 72 5.43 -1.14 -16.65
N THR A 73 5.22 0.08 -16.17
CA THR A 73 6.13 1.21 -16.38
C THR A 73 7.45 1.09 -15.60
N ALA A 74 7.45 0.36 -14.47
CA ALA A 74 8.65 0.13 -13.65
C ALA A 74 9.81 -0.49 -14.45
N GLY A 75 9.51 -1.34 -15.43
CA GLY A 75 10.50 -2.04 -16.25
C GLY A 75 11.48 -1.14 -17.00
N THR A 76 11.02 0.06 -17.36
CA THR A 76 11.84 1.04 -18.09
C THR A 76 12.85 1.79 -17.22
N VAL A 77 12.72 1.71 -15.91
CA VAL A 77 13.44 2.59 -14.97
C VAL A 77 14.20 1.79 -13.91
N VAL A 78 13.54 0.83 -13.27
CA VAL A 78 14.04 0.14 -12.07
C VAL A 78 15.33 -0.66 -12.31
N PRO A 79 15.45 -1.50 -13.36
CA PRO A 79 16.66 -2.30 -13.55
C PRO A 79 17.93 -1.44 -13.68
N GLU A 80 17.86 -0.33 -14.40
CA GLU A 80 18.98 0.59 -14.59
C GLU A 80 19.35 1.31 -13.29
N ILE A 81 18.36 1.81 -12.54
CA ILE A 81 18.63 2.51 -11.27
C ILE A 81 19.25 1.54 -10.27
N LEU A 82 18.67 0.33 -10.08
CA LEU A 82 19.19 -0.65 -9.13
C LEU A 82 20.61 -1.14 -9.52
N GLY A 83 20.88 -1.34 -10.80
CA GLY A 83 22.23 -1.62 -11.27
C GLY A 83 23.22 -0.50 -10.93
N SER A 84 22.81 0.75 -11.11
CA SER A 84 23.62 1.95 -10.83
C SER A 84 23.90 2.17 -9.34
N VAL A 85 23.02 1.71 -8.45
CA VAL A 85 23.26 1.73 -6.98
C VAL A 85 23.95 0.46 -6.46
N GLY A 86 24.51 -0.35 -7.38
CA GLY A 86 25.35 -1.50 -7.04
C GLY A 86 24.55 -2.75 -6.63
N CYS A 87 23.46 -3.06 -7.33
CA CYS A 87 22.75 -4.33 -7.25
C CYS A 87 23.03 -5.20 -8.47
N ASP A 88 22.94 -6.52 -8.32
CA ASP A 88 22.86 -7.50 -9.40
C ASP A 88 21.40 -7.77 -9.70
N VAL A 89 20.90 -7.25 -10.82
CA VAL A 89 19.47 -7.25 -11.13
C VAL A 89 19.10 -8.39 -12.07
N ILE A 90 18.09 -9.16 -11.71
CA ILE A 90 17.44 -10.15 -12.56
C ILE A 90 16.06 -9.58 -12.95
N PRO A 91 15.86 -9.14 -14.20
CA PRO A 91 14.62 -8.56 -14.64
C PRO A 91 13.61 -9.63 -15.06
N LEU A 92 12.36 -9.51 -14.61
CA LEU A 92 11.19 -10.25 -15.08
C LEU A 92 10.18 -9.25 -15.67
N TYR A 93 9.69 -9.55 -16.86
CA TYR A 93 8.60 -8.81 -17.52
C TYR A 93 8.80 -7.29 -17.55
N CYS A 94 10.07 -6.85 -17.80
CA CYS A 94 10.46 -5.45 -17.77
C CYS A 94 10.21 -4.69 -19.11
N GLU A 95 9.79 -5.39 -20.17
CA GLU A 95 9.35 -4.75 -21.41
C GLU A 95 7.88 -4.31 -21.29
N PRO A 96 7.56 -3.00 -21.41
CA PRO A 96 6.19 -2.52 -21.25
C PRO A 96 5.26 -3.09 -22.31
N ASP A 97 4.14 -3.69 -21.88
CA ASP A 97 3.07 -4.15 -22.76
C ASP A 97 1.71 -3.97 -22.06
N GLY A 98 0.88 -3.07 -22.54
CA GLY A 98 -0.44 -2.78 -21.96
C GLY A 98 -1.47 -3.92 -22.06
N ASN A 99 -1.13 -5.06 -22.68
CA ASN A 99 -1.93 -6.28 -22.65
C ASN A 99 -1.59 -7.19 -21.47
N PHE A 100 -0.47 -6.93 -20.75
CA PHE A 100 -0.01 -7.70 -19.60
C PHE A 100 0.04 -9.20 -19.85
N PRO A 101 0.82 -9.70 -20.85
CA PRO A 101 0.70 -11.07 -21.35
C PRO A 101 1.17 -12.15 -20.37
N ASN A 102 1.90 -11.81 -19.32
CA ASN A 102 2.45 -12.76 -18.35
C ASN A 102 1.52 -12.91 -17.14
N HIS A 103 1.26 -11.83 -16.45
CA HIS A 103 0.28 -11.74 -15.35
C HIS A 103 -0.23 -10.30 -15.22
N HIS A 104 -1.37 -10.13 -14.56
CA HIS A 104 -1.86 -8.78 -14.24
C HIS A 104 -0.91 -8.11 -13.21
N PRO A 105 -0.44 -6.88 -13.45
CA PRO A 105 0.50 -6.21 -12.54
C PRO A 105 -0.23 -5.66 -11.31
N ASP A 106 -0.52 -6.56 -10.38
CA ASP A 106 -1.10 -6.25 -9.06
C ASP A 106 -0.42 -7.11 -7.99
N PRO A 107 0.53 -6.56 -7.23
CA PRO A 107 1.29 -7.28 -6.22
C PRO A 107 0.48 -7.61 -4.96
N THR A 108 -0.77 -7.18 -4.86
CA THR A 108 -1.67 -7.56 -3.76
C THR A 108 -2.31 -8.94 -3.97
N ILE A 109 -2.19 -9.49 -5.16
CA ILE A 109 -2.74 -10.80 -5.55
C ILE A 109 -1.60 -11.82 -5.57
N ILE A 110 -1.69 -12.84 -4.70
CA ILE A 110 -0.63 -13.84 -4.49
C ILE A 110 -0.30 -14.59 -5.79
N GLU A 111 -1.30 -14.87 -6.61
CA GLU A 111 -1.16 -15.55 -7.89
C GLU A 111 -0.25 -14.78 -8.86
N ASN A 112 -0.30 -13.45 -8.84
CA ASN A 112 0.55 -12.59 -9.67
C ASN A 112 2.00 -12.52 -9.19
N MET A 113 2.28 -12.93 -7.96
CA MET A 113 3.61 -12.92 -7.36
C MET A 113 4.37 -14.25 -7.54
N GLN A 114 3.76 -15.29 -8.12
CA GLN A 114 4.35 -16.64 -8.16
C GLN A 114 5.66 -16.70 -8.94
N ASP A 115 5.76 -16.01 -10.07
CA ASP A 115 6.99 -15.99 -10.87
C ASP A 115 8.11 -15.26 -10.14
N LEU A 116 7.79 -14.13 -9.48
CA LEU A 116 8.74 -13.41 -8.64
C LEU A 116 9.24 -14.27 -7.46
N ILE A 117 8.33 -14.97 -6.78
CA ILE A 117 8.68 -15.91 -5.69
C ILE A 117 9.61 -17.00 -6.21
N SER A 118 9.21 -17.66 -7.29
CA SER A 118 9.97 -18.75 -7.90
C SER A 118 11.37 -18.30 -8.32
N GLU A 119 11.48 -17.18 -9.02
CA GLU A 119 12.79 -16.71 -9.49
C GLU A 119 13.66 -16.18 -8.34
N THR A 120 13.08 -15.56 -7.30
CA THR A 120 13.82 -15.15 -6.11
C THR A 120 14.50 -16.34 -5.43
N ILE A 121 13.76 -17.44 -5.22
CA ILE A 121 14.29 -18.66 -4.63
C ILE A 121 15.32 -19.32 -5.56
N LYS A 122 14.97 -19.54 -6.82
CA LYS A 122 15.79 -20.27 -7.80
C LYS A 122 17.13 -19.58 -8.07
N SER A 123 17.13 -18.25 -8.15
CA SER A 123 18.35 -17.49 -8.38
C SER A 123 19.21 -17.29 -7.12
N GLY A 124 18.66 -17.58 -5.93
CA GLY A 124 19.29 -17.25 -4.66
C GLY A 124 19.43 -15.75 -4.46
N ALA A 125 18.42 -14.98 -4.86
CA ALA A 125 18.41 -13.53 -4.67
C ALA A 125 18.22 -13.17 -3.19
N ASP A 126 18.79 -12.02 -2.80
CA ASP A 126 18.64 -11.49 -1.45
C ASP A 126 17.20 -10.97 -1.20
N ILE A 127 16.53 -10.48 -2.28
CA ILE A 127 15.19 -9.90 -2.24
C ILE A 127 14.57 -9.84 -3.64
N GLY A 128 13.24 -9.94 -3.72
CA GLY A 128 12.45 -9.71 -4.92
C GLY A 128 11.50 -8.51 -4.77
N PHE A 129 11.32 -7.74 -5.83
CA PHE A 129 10.40 -6.60 -5.90
C PHE A 129 9.44 -6.76 -7.06
N GLY A 130 8.13 -6.75 -6.76
CA GLY A 130 7.05 -6.70 -7.72
C GLY A 130 6.38 -5.31 -7.73
N TYR A 131 5.97 -4.86 -8.90
CA TYR A 131 5.36 -3.55 -9.10
C TYR A 131 3.99 -3.70 -9.77
N ASP A 132 3.11 -2.75 -9.51
CA ASP A 132 1.91 -2.62 -10.29
C ASP A 132 2.13 -1.84 -11.60
N GLY A 133 1.08 -1.65 -12.38
CA GLY A 133 1.17 -1.15 -13.74
C GLY A 133 1.82 0.21 -13.91
N ASP A 134 1.61 1.13 -12.96
CA ASP A 134 2.16 2.49 -12.94
C ASP A 134 3.22 2.72 -11.85
N ALA A 135 3.59 1.64 -11.14
CA ALA A 135 4.67 1.61 -10.14
C ALA A 135 4.42 2.49 -8.91
N ASP A 136 3.17 2.61 -8.47
CA ASP A 136 2.80 3.27 -7.22
C ASP A 136 2.60 2.27 -6.06
N ARG A 137 2.50 0.94 -6.35
CA ARG A 137 2.46 -0.14 -5.36
C ARG A 137 3.65 -1.08 -5.47
N ILE A 138 4.16 -1.50 -4.31
CA ILE A 138 5.28 -2.43 -4.18
C ILE A 138 4.85 -3.73 -3.49
N GLY A 139 5.22 -4.85 -4.06
CA GLY A 139 5.25 -6.15 -3.41
C GLY A 139 6.70 -6.59 -3.17
N VAL A 140 6.97 -7.18 -2.03
CA VAL A 140 8.33 -7.59 -1.65
C VAL A 140 8.35 -9.06 -1.30
N ILE A 141 9.37 -9.78 -1.78
CA ILE A 141 9.63 -11.20 -1.49
C ILE A 141 10.98 -11.30 -0.80
N ASP A 142 11.02 -11.98 0.35
CA ASP A 142 12.29 -12.27 1.02
C ASP A 142 13.06 -13.40 0.30
N SER A 143 14.32 -13.62 0.70
CA SER A 143 15.18 -14.67 0.13
C SER A 143 14.65 -16.12 0.35
N GLY A 144 13.62 -16.30 1.16
CA GLY A 144 12.94 -17.58 1.40
C GLY A 144 11.64 -17.73 0.62
N GLY A 145 11.24 -16.74 -0.18
CA GLY A 145 10.00 -16.76 -0.95
C GLY A 145 8.77 -16.28 -0.17
N ASN A 146 8.94 -15.71 1.03
CA ASN A 146 7.81 -15.19 1.78
C ASN A 146 7.47 -13.77 1.31
N ILE A 147 6.17 -13.47 1.20
CA ILE A 147 5.66 -12.15 0.88
C ILE A 147 5.79 -11.27 2.13
N ILE A 148 6.37 -10.10 1.97
CA ILE A 148 6.45 -9.04 2.97
C ILE A 148 5.42 -7.96 2.61
N TRP A 149 4.36 -7.88 3.39
CA TRP A 149 3.25 -6.96 3.13
C TRP A 149 3.58 -5.50 3.45
N GLY A 150 2.76 -4.58 2.95
CA GLY A 150 2.97 -3.13 3.11
C GLY A 150 3.13 -2.68 4.56
N ASP A 151 2.38 -3.24 5.50
CA ASP A 151 2.49 -2.94 6.93
C ASP A 151 3.82 -3.42 7.55
N GLN A 152 4.36 -4.55 7.09
CA GLN A 152 5.69 -5.03 7.50
C GLN A 152 6.80 -4.14 6.91
N LEU A 153 6.65 -3.69 5.65
CA LEU A 153 7.55 -2.69 5.06
C LEU A 153 7.54 -1.39 5.85
N MET A 154 6.34 -0.97 6.29
CA MET A 154 6.18 0.20 7.14
C MET A 154 6.91 0.08 8.48
N VAL A 155 6.99 -1.12 9.10
CA VAL A 155 7.80 -1.36 10.30
C VAL A 155 9.28 -1.07 10.01
N VAL A 156 9.83 -1.61 8.91
CA VAL A 156 11.24 -1.40 8.54
C VAL A 156 11.54 0.07 8.28
N LEU A 157 10.71 0.72 7.46
CA LEU A 157 10.87 2.11 7.07
C LEU A 157 10.69 3.08 8.24
N SER A 158 9.70 2.82 9.11
CA SER A 158 9.44 3.66 10.28
C SER A 158 10.57 3.60 11.30
N ARG A 159 11.11 2.43 11.58
CA ARG A 159 12.25 2.25 12.48
C ARG A 159 13.47 3.05 12.01
N GLU A 160 13.78 3.02 10.71
CA GLU A 160 14.89 3.80 10.15
C GLU A 160 14.62 5.30 10.20
N LEU A 161 13.42 5.73 9.83
CA LEU A 161 13.00 7.13 9.88
C LEU A 161 13.07 7.68 11.31
N LEU A 162 12.59 6.94 12.30
CA LEU A 162 12.51 7.34 13.70
C LEU A 162 13.88 7.44 14.39
N LYS A 163 14.95 6.85 13.85
CA LYS A 163 16.31 7.09 14.34
C LYS A 163 16.71 8.57 14.27
N ARG A 164 16.25 9.26 13.22
CA ARG A 164 16.56 10.67 12.95
C ARG A 164 15.42 11.63 13.31
N ASN A 165 14.19 11.15 13.29
CA ASN A 165 12.97 11.97 13.41
C ASN A 165 12.11 11.47 14.59
N LYS A 166 12.61 11.57 15.83
CA LYS A 166 11.86 11.20 17.04
C LYS A 166 10.55 12.01 17.12
N GLY A 167 9.45 11.34 17.50
CA GLY A 167 8.13 11.96 17.56
C GLY A 167 7.46 12.18 16.19
N ALA A 168 8.04 11.68 15.09
CA ALA A 168 7.41 11.79 13.80
C ALA A 168 6.06 11.07 13.78
N LYS A 169 5.08 11.70 13.15
CA LYS A 169 3.78 11.09 12.84
C LYS A 169 3.92 10.16 11.65
N ILE A 170 3.36 8.97 11.78
CA ILE A 170 3.37 7.92 10.77
C ILE A 170 1.95 7.39 10.61
N ILE A 171 1.46 7.35 9.36
CA ILE A 171 0.09 6.98 9.07
C ILE A 171 0.05 5.58 8.47
N GLY A 172 -0.85 4.72 8.97
CA GLY A 172 -1.22 3.46 8.35
C GLY A 172 -2.71 3.41 8.04
N ASP A 173 -3.11 2.65 7.02
CA ASP A 173 -4.54 2.45 6.76
C ASP A 173 -5.16 1.44 7.75
N VAL A 174 -6.49 1.39 7.80
CA VAL A 174 -7.23 0.49 8.70
C VAL A 174 -6.96 -1.00 8.47
N LYS A 175 -6.35 -1.36 7.35
CA LYS A 175 -6.00 -2.75 7.00
C LYS A 175 -4.65 -3.18 7.58
N CYS A 176 -3.81 -2.25 8.00
CA CYS A 176 -2.50 -2.54 8.56
C CYS A 176 -2.58 -3.29 9.89
N SER A 177 -1.61 -4.17 10.14
CA SER A 177 -1.48 -4.90 11.40
C SER A 177 -1.39 -3.97 12.60
N GLN A 178 -1.99 -4.38 13.72
CA GLN A 178 -1.85 -3.67 14.99
C GLN A 178 -0.38 -3.58 15.42
N HIS A 179 0.40 -4.61 15.14
CA HIS A 179 1.84 -4.65 15.46
C HIS A 179 2.63 -3.54 14.79
N MET A 180 2.25 -3.08 13.61
CA MET A 180 2.88 -1.93 12.96
C MET A 180 2.67 -0.65 13.79
N PHE A 181 1.45 -0.38 14.23
CA PHE A 181 1.14 0.81 15.05
C PHE A 181 1.86 0.75 16.40
N ASP A 182 1.87 -0.41 17.04
CA ASP A 182 2.56 -0.62 18.32
C ASP A 182 4.08 -0.48 18.17
N ASP A 183 4.64 -0.96 17.06
CA ASP A 183 6.08 -0.82 16.77
C ASP A 183 6.49 0.63 16.56
N ILE A 184 5.71 1.38 15.80
CA ILE A 184 5.92 2.83 15.62
C ILE A 184 5.95 3.53 16.97
N GLN A 185 4.99 3.23 17.86
CA GLN A 185 4.92 3.83 19.19
C GLN A 185 6.12 3.43 20.06
N ARG A 186 6.48 2.14 20.07
CA ARG A 186 7.66 1.64 20.83
C ARG A 186 8.96 2.29 20.39
N ASN A 187 9.09 2.63 19.12
CA ASN A 187 10.26 3.30 18.56
C ASN A 187 10.21 4.84 18.70
N GLY A 188 9.20 5.39 19.40
CA GLY A 188 9.07 6.81 19.71
C GLY A 188 8.48 7.65 18.59
N GLY A 189 7.69 7.03 17.68
CA GLY A 189 6.84 7.70 16.73
C GLY A 189 5.41 7.88 17.23
N ILE A 190 4.60 8.60 16.49
CA ILE A 190 3.18 8.81 16.73
C ILE A 190 2.40 8.10 15.64
N PRO A 191 1.85 6.90 15.91
CA PRO A 191 1.05 6.18 14.92
C PRO A 191 -0.32 6.83 14.72
N ILE A 192 -0.78 6.89 13.48
CA ILE A 192 -2.10 7.39 13.11
C ILE A 192 -2.75 6.36 12.20
N MET A 193 -3.88 5.80 12.62
CA MET A 193 -4.71 4.96 11.75
C MET A 193 -5.65 5.83 10.92
N TRP A 194 -5.77 5.57 9.62
CA TRP A 194 -6.61 6.34 8.73
C TRP A 194 -7.37 5.48 7.72
N LYS A 195 -8.22 6.14 6.93
CA LYS A 195 -9.01 5.49 5.86
C LYS A 195 -8.08 4.99 4.75
N THR A 196 -8.45 3.85 4.15
CA THR A 196 -7.81 3.35 2.93
C THR A 196 -8.10 4.25 1.74
N GLY A 197 -7.09 4.50 0.92
CA GLY A 197 -7.16 5.25 -0.32
C GLY A 197 -6.03 6.27 -0.43
N HIS A 198 -5.19 6.11 -1.45
CA HIS A 198 -3.97 6.89 -1.64
C HIS A 198 -4.19 8.42 -1.58
N SER A 199 -5.29 8.91 -2.14
CA SER A 199 -5.62 10.33 -2.11
C SER A 199 -5.97 10.82 -0.70
N LEU A 200 -6.70 10.00 0.09
CA LEU A 200 -7.08 10.31 1.47
C LEU A 200 -5.86 10.27 2.39
N ILE A 201 -4.94 9.33 2.17
CA ILE A 201 -3.68 9.23 2.90
C ILE A 201 -2.79 10.45 2.62
N LYS A 202 -2.61 10.84 1.35
CA LYS A 202 -1.83 12.04 0.96
C LYS A 202 -2.40 13.32 1.60
N GLN A 203 -3.72 13.46 1.61
CA GLN A 203 -4.37 14.57 2.30
C GLN A 203 -4.07 14.55 3.80
N LYS A 204 -4.24 13.39 4.44
CA LYS A 204 -3.99 13.22 5.89
C LYS A 204 -2.53 13.45 6.26
N MET A 205 -1.59 13.00 5.44
CA MET A 205 -0.16 13.30 5.63
C MET A 205 0.12 14.81 5.68
N LYS A 206 -0.52 15.56 4.80
CA LYS A 206 -0.37 17.03 4.78
C LYS A 206 -0.98 17.68 6.02
N GLU A 207 -2.19 17.28 6.40
CA GLU A 207 -2.89 17.78 7.60
C GLU A 207 -2.09 17.54 8.88
N GLU A 208 -1.55 16.35 9.03
CA GLU A 208 -0.79 15.93 10.24
C GLU A 208 0.70 16.28 10.18
N ASN A 209 1.19 16.76 9.04
CA ASN A 209 2.62 16.90 8.78
C ASN A 209 3.39 15.59 8.97
N ALA A 210 2.79 14.46 8.56
CA ALA A 210 3.40 13.13 8.71
C ALA A 210 4.58 12.96 7.74
N LEU A 211 5.61 12.22 8.17
CA LEU A 211 6.82 11.98 7.37
C LEU A 211 6.79 10.68 6.58
N LEU A 212 5.94 9.75 6.98
CA LEU A 212 5.76 8.44 6.34
C LEU A 212 4.29 8.06 6.44
N ALA A 213 3.77 7.45 5.39
CA ALA A 213 2.49 6.77 5.43
C ALA A 213 2.54 5.51 4.55
N GLY A 214 1.61 4.58 4.78
CA GLY A 214 1.51 3.39 3.96
C GLY A 214 0.17 2.69 4.08
N GLU A 215 -0.13 1.91 3.06
CA GLU A 215 -1.28 1.03 3.00
C GLU A 215 -0.82 -0.44 3.00
N PHE A 216 -1.64 -1.32 3.50
CA PHE A 216 -1.41 -2.77 3.42
C PHE A 216 -1.18 -3.23 1.97
N SER A 217 -1.82 -2.58 1.01
CA SER A 217 -1.72 -2.85 -0.43
C SER A 217 -0.39 -2.49 -1.08
N GLY A 218 0.55 -1.89 -0.34
CA GLY A 218 1.88 -1.55 -0.86
C GLY A 218 2.03 -0.13 -1.39
N HIS A 219 1.02 0.74 -1.32
CA HIS A 219 1.23 2.18 -1.49
C HIS A 219 2.02 2.71 -0.30
N ILE A 220 3.21 3.23 -0.54
CA ILE A 220 4.09 3.80 0.49
C ILE A 220 4.43 5.24 0.12
N PHE A 221 4.20 6.14 1.07
CA PHE A 221 4.33 7.58 0.89
C PHE A 221 5.44 8.09 1.80
N ILE A 222 6.56 8.50 1.25
CA ILE A 222 7.73 8.94 2.02
C ILE A 222 7.92 10.44 1.82
N ARG A 223 7.84 11.24 2.91
CA ARG A 223 8.13 12.67 2.90
C ARG A 223 9.49 12.99 3.50
N ASP A 224 10.08 12.06 4.25
CA ASP A 224 11.45 12.14 4.72
C ASP A 224 12.41 12.01 3.52
N ARG A 225 13.07 13.08 3.12
CA ARG A 225 13.98 13.16 1.97
C ARG A 225 13.28 12.99 0.61
N TYR A 226 11.94 13.07 0.55
CA TYR A 226 11.16 12.94 -0.68
C TYR A 226 9.88 13.80 -0.66
N PHE A 227 9.03 13.66 -1.67
CA PHE A 227 7.89 14.56 -1.91
C PHE A 227 6.60 14.15 -1.19
N GLY A 228 6.49 12.92 -0.69
CA GLY A 228 5.32 12.45 0.07
C GLY A 228 4.16 11.96 -0.79
N TYR A 229 4.44 11.50 -2.00
CA TYR A 229 3.50 10.72 -2.80
C TYR A 229 3.92 9.23 -2.83
N ASP A 230 3.02 8.38 -3.27
CA ASP A 230 3.20 6.95 -3.45
C ASP A 230 4.17 6.69 -4.61
N ASP A 231 5.32 6.10 -4.30
CA ASP A 231 6.37 5.79 -5.26
C ASP A 231 7.07 4.48 -4.84
N ALA A 232 6.71 3.41 -5.54
CA ALA A 232 7.25 2.09 -5.25
C ALA A 232 8.76 2.00 -5.58
N ILE A 233 9.23 2.76 -6.55
CA ILE A 233 10.65 2.79 -6.96
C ILE A 233 11.49 3.48 -5.88
N TYR A 234 11.03 4.63 -5.39
CA TYR A 234 11.69 5.29 -4.26
C TYR A 234 11.68 4.41 -3.01
N THR A 235 10.56 3.74 -2.74
CA THR A 235 10.43 2.80 -1.63
C THR A 235 11.43 1.65 -1.75
N THR A 236 11.60 1.07 -2.95
CA THR A 236 12.63 0.06 -3.23
C THR A 236 14.02 0.56 -2.86
N LEU A 237 14.38 1.76 -3.28
CA LEU A 237 15.69 2.35 -2.99
C LEU A 237 15.92 2.58 -1.49
N ARG A 238 14.88 2.97 -0.76
CA ARG A 238 14.94 3.11 0.71
C ARG A 238 15.14 1.76 1.41
N LEU A 239 14.51 0.68 0.93
CA LEU A 239 14.74 -0.68 1.45
C LEU A 239 16.15 -1.16 1.14
N ILE A 240 16.63 -0.98 -0.08
CA ILE A 240 18.03 -1.29 -0.47
C ILE A 240 19.01 -0.48 0.39
N GLU A 241 18.76 0.81 0.63
CA GLU A 241 19.58 1.65 1.52
C GLU A 241 19.65 1.04 2.93
N ILE A 242 18.51 0.66 3.51
CA ILE A 242 18.46 0.08 4.85
C ILE A 242 19.22 -1.24 4.89
N MET A 243 19.01 -2.14 3.94
CA MET A 243 19.70 -3.43 3.90
C MET A 243 21.22 -3.26 3.74
N LYS A 244 21.66 -2.41 2.82
CA LYS A 244 23.11 -2.18 2.58
C LYS A 244 23.80 -1.48 3.75
N THR A 245 23.15 -0.50 4.38
CA THR A 245 23.77 0.27 5.47
C THR A 245 23.76 -0.47 6.79
N THR A 246 22.77 -1.35 7.04
CA THR A 246 22.71 -2.18 8.23
C THR A 246 23.45 -3.51 8.10
N GLY A 247 23.66 -3.98 6.87
CA GLY A 247 24.18 -5.32 6.57
C GLY A 247 23.19 -6.44 6.86
N LYS A 248 21.92 -6.13 7.11
CA LYS A 248 20.86 -7.10 7.45
C LYS A 248 19.94 -7.34 6.27
N ASP A 249 19.47 -8.56 6.13
CA ASP A 249 18.37 -8.90 5.22
C ASP A 249 17.00 -8.50 5.82
N ILE A 250 15.94 -8.54 4.99
CA ILE A 250 14.59 -8.13 5.40
C ILE A 250 14.02 -9.03 6.51
N LYS A 251 14.39 -10.31 6.56
CA LYS A 251 13.97 -11.26 7.62
C LYS A 251 14.61 -10.91 8.96
N GLU A 252 15.88 -10.55 8.95
CA GLU A 252 16.58 -10.10 10.16
C GLU A 252 16.01 -8.77 10.68
N LEU A 253 15.64 -7.86 9.77
CA LEU A 253 15.02 -6.58 10.13
C LEU A 253 13.62 -6.73 10.75
N LEU A 254 12.92 -7.84 10.45
CA LEU A 254 11.58 -8.16 10.94
C LEU A 254 11.56 -9.28 11.98
N SER A 255 12.73 -9.80 12.39
CA SER A 255 12.84 -11.01 13.22
C SER A 255 12.17 -10.91 14.60
N ASP A 256 12.00 -9.71 15.12
CA ASP A 256 11.36 -9.40 16.40
C ASP A 256 9.88 -8.98 16.26
N VAL A 257 9.35 -8.93 15.04
CA VAL A 257 7.92 -8.67 14.80
C VAL A 257 7.14 -9.96 15.02
N PRO A 258 6.10 -9.97 15.85
CA PRO A 258 5.30 -11.16 16.09
C PRO A 258 4.70 -11.71 14.79
N LYS A 259 4.76 -13.03 14.64
CA LYS A 259 4.10 -13.72 13.53
C LYS A 259 2.62 -13.88 13.85
N MET A 260 1.78 -13.43 12.95
CA MET A 260 0.33 -13.52 13.05
C MET A 260 -0.23 -14.45 11.97
N SER A 261 -1.36 -15.08 12.28
CA SER A 261 -2.22 -15.70 11.27
C SER A 261 -3.16 -14.63 10.71
N TYR A 262 -3.28 -14.53 9.40
CA TYR A 262 -4.10 -13.50 8.76
C TYR A 262 -4.79 -14.05 7.51
N THR A 263 -5.91 -13.43 7.16
CA THR A 263 -6.54 -13.64 5.86
C THR A 263 -5.93 -12.69 4.83
N PRO A 264 -5.87 -13.06 3.54
CA PRO A 264 -5.78 -12.06 2.48
C PRO A 264 -7.00 -11.11 2.54
N GLU A 265 -7.03 -10.09 1.68
CA GLU A 265 -8.25 -9.31 1.50
C GLU A 265 -9.36 -10.20 0.94
N ILE A 266 -10.40 -10.45 1.74
CA ILE A 266 -11.60 -11.16 1.32
C ILE A 266 -12.52 -10.13 0.68
N ARG A 267 -12.84 -10.33 -0.60
CA ARG A 267 -13.72 -9.44 -1.39
C ARG A 267 -15.07 -10.12 -1.56
N ILE A 268 -16.12 -9.51 -1.04
CA ILE A 268 -17.48 -10.05 -1.07
C ILE A 268 -18.32 -9.16 -1.96
N ASP A 269 -18.91 -9.72 -3.00
CA ASP A 269 -19.77 -8.99 -3.94
C ASP A 269 -20.92 -8.31 -3.19
N CYS A 270 -21.04 -7.01 -3.36
CA CYS A 270 -22.09 -6.21 -2.77
C CYS A 270 -22.38 -5.02 -3.68
N PRO A 271 -23.61 -4.88 -4.20
CA PRO A 271 -23.97 -3.78 -5.11
C PRO A 271 -23.69 -2.41 -4.48
N ASP A 272 -23.20 -1.48 -5.30
CA ASP A 272 -22.87 -0.11 -4.87
C ASP A 272 -24.03 0.59 -4.15
N SER A 273 -25.27 0.30 -4.57
CA SER A 273 -26.47 0.85 -3.95
C SER A 273 -26.76 0.35 -2.54
N LYS A 274 -26.18 -0.78 -2.13
CA LYS A 274 -26.46 -1.44 -0.83
C LYS A 274 -25.23 -1.47 0.09
N LYS A 275 -24.00 -1.52 -0.45
CA LYS A 275 -22.79 -1.79 0.33
C LYS A 275 -22.59 -0.85 1.53
N LYS A 276 -23.00 0.41 1.39
CA LYS A 276 -22.90 1.38 2.47
C LYS A 276 -23.86 1.06 3.60
N ASP A 277 -25.14 0.81 3.28
CA ASP A 277 -26.17 0.52 4.26
C ASP A 277 -25.89 -0.79 5.00
N VAL A 278 -25.38 -1.81 4.28
CA VAL A 278 -24.96 -3.09 4.87
C VAL A 278 -23.85 -2.87 5.89
N VAL A 279 -22.80 -2.14 5.53
CA VAL A 279 -21.68 -1.87 6.44
C VAL A 279 -22.14 -1.03 7.64
N GLU A 280 -23.02 -0.03 7.45
CA GLU A 280 -23.58 0.77 8.55
C GLU A 280 -24.41 -0.08 9.51
N GLN A 281 -25.15 -1.09 9.03
CA GLN A 281 -25.83 -2.06 9.90
C GLN A 281 -24.86 -2.89 10.71
N VAL A 282 -23.79 -3.40 10.09
CA VAL A 282 -22.74 -4.14 10.79
C VAL A 282 -22.09 -3.26 11.87
N VAL A 283 -21.74 -2.01 11.55
CA VAL A 283 -21.22 -1.03 12.52
C VAL A 283 -22.17 -0.90 13.71
N SER A 284 -23.46 -0.67 13.45
CA SER A 284 -24.49 -0.50 14.49
C SER A 284 -24.62 -1.73 15.38
N LYS A 285 -24.48 -2.92 14.80
CA LYS A 285 -24.55 -4.19 15.53
C LYS A 285 -23.36 -4.39 16.45
N PHE A 286 -22.15 -4.12 15.98
CA PHE A 286 -20.93 -4.21 16.81
C PHE A 286 -20.89 -3.16 17.92
N MET A 287 -21.41 -1.97 17.69
CA MET A 287 -21.60 -0.97 18.76
C MET A 287 -22.49 -1.50 19.88
N LYS A 288 -23.61 -2.14 19.51
CA LYS A 288 -24.53 -2.79 20.50
C LYS A 288 -23.85 -3.96 21.22
N TYR A 289 -23.07 -4.79 20.52
CA TYR A 289 -22.30 -5.86 21.15
C TYR A 289 -21.34 -5.33 22.23
N ARG A 290 -20.63 -4.23 21.92
CA ARG A 290 -19.74 -3.57 22.88
C ARG A 290 -20.50 -3.06 24.12
N GLU A 291 -21.68 -2.48 23.93
CA GLU A 291 -22.52 -1.95 25.03
C GLU A 291 -23.13 -3.05 25.91
N ASN A 292 -23.61 -4.12 25.30
CA ASN A 292 -24.43 -5.14 25.98
C ASN A 292 -23.65 -6.39 26.39
N GLY A 293 -22.41 -6.58 25.86
CA GLY A 293 -21.60 -7.77 26.13
C GLY A 293 -22.14 -9.09 25.57
N ASN A 294 -23.08 -9.04 24.62
CA ASN A 294 -23.80 -10.23 24.10
C ASN A 294 -23.14 -10.85 22.86
N ALA A 295 -21.92 -10.44 22.49
CA ALA A 295 -21.16 -11.06 21.41
C ALA A 295 -20.57 -12.41 21.85
N PRO A 296 -20.35 -13.37 20.91
CA PRO A 296 -19.70 -14.64 21.23
C PRO A 296 -18.23 -14.48 21.64
N TYR A 297 -17.62 -13.35 21.32
CA TYR A 297 -16.26 -12.98 21.70
C TYR A 297 -16.26 -11.64 22.42
N HIS A 298 -15.26 -11.42 23.26
CA HIS A 298 -15.05 -10.11 23.87
C HIS A 298 -14.72 -9.08 22.78
N ILE A 299 -15.44 -7.96 22.82
CA ILE A 299 -15.24 -6.82 21.91
C ILE A 299 -14.46 -5.75 22.68
N GLY A 300 -13.21 -5.57 22.30
CA GLY A 300 -12.34 -4.50 22.81
C GLY A 300 -12.63 -3.15 22.13
N ASP A 301 -11.60 -2.56 21.55
CA ASP A 301 -11.75 -1.29 20.85
C ASP A 301 -12.45 -1.44 19.49
N LEU A 302 -13.23 -0.42 19.15
CA LEU A 302 -13.87 -0.28 17.85
C LEU A 302 -13.37 0.98 17.15
N THR A 303 -12.99 0.84 15.88
CA THR A 303 -12.63 1.96 15.02
C THR A 303 -13.60 2.02 13.84
N THR A 304 -14.29 3.17 13.68
CA THR A 304 -15.33 3.36 12.65
C THR A 304 -14.97 4.41 11.60
N ILE A 305 -13.69 4.70 11.43
CA ILE A 305 -13.22 5.72 10.47
C ILE A 305 -13.39 5.29 9.01
N ASP A 306 -13.40 3.96 8.75
CA ASP A 306 -13.59 3.39 7.41
C ASP A 306 -14.23 2.00 7.54
N GLY A 307 -15.58 1.96 7.59
CA GLY A 307 -16.32 0.76 7.99
C GLY A 307 -16.19 0.48 9.48
N ILE A 308 -15.88 -0.75 9.86
CA ILE A 308 -15.62 -1.12 11.25
C ILE A 308 -14.42 -2.03 11.38
N ARG A 309 -13.46 -1.65 12.24
CA ARG A 309 -12.39 -2.49 12.73
C ARG A 309 -12.67 -2.83 14.19
N VAL A 310 -12.74 -4.12 14.49
CA VAL A 310 -13.08 -4.68 15.80
C VAL A 310 -11.82 -5.32 16.37
N VAL A 311 -11.43 -4.95 17.58
CA VAL A 311 -10.35 -5.60 18.32
C VAL A 311 -10.95 -6.67 19.21
N PHE A 312 -10.43 -7.89 19.13
CA PHE A 312 -10.75 -9.05 19.97
C PHE A 312 -9.59 -9.35 20.91
N ASP A 313 -9.73 -10.31 21.82
CA ASP A 313 -8.68 -10.68 22.80
C ASP A 313 -7.37 -11.14 22.12
N LYS A 314 -7.46 -11.80 20.96
CA LYS A 314 -6.32 -12.40 20.28
C LYS A 314 -6.08 -11.87 18.86
N GLY A 315 -6.71 -10.78 18.50
CA GLY A 315 -6.59 -10.25 17.15
C GLY A 315 -7.58 -9.15 16.83
N TRP A 316 -7.80 -8.93 15.53
CA TRP A 316 -8.76 -7.94 15.07
C TRP A 316 -9.39 -8.39 13.74
N GLY A 317 -10.53 -7.80 13.43
CA GLY A 317 -11.19 -7.97 12.14
C GLY A 317 -11.74 -6.67 11.60
N LEU A 318 -11.82 -6.55 10.29
CA LEU A 318 -12.27 -5.37 9.55
C LEU A 318 -13.36 -5.75 8.56
N ILE A 319 -14.40 -4.92 8.47
CA ILE A 319 -15.39 -4.90 7.39
C ILE A 319 -15.51 -3.47 6.89
N ARG A 320 -15.29 -3.23 5.59
CA ARG A 320 -15.38 -1.92 4.98
C ARG A 320 -15.88 -1.97 3.53
N THR A 321 -16.41 -0.87 3.03
CA THR A 321 -16.79 -0.76 1.61
C THR A 321 -15.52 -0.54 0.75
N SER A 322 -15.46 -1.18 -0.43
CA SER A 322 -14.47 -0.79 -1.44
C SER A 322 -14.82 0.59 -2.03
N ASN A 323 -13.79 1.42 -2.26
CA ASN A 323 -13.94 2.72 -2.89
C ASN A 323 -14.05 2.63 -4.42
N THR A 324 -13.53 1.55 -5.02
CA THR A 324 -13.35 1.41 -6.47
C THR A 324 -14.16 0.29 -7.11
N GLN A 325 -14.68 -0.63 -6.32
CA GLN A 325 -15.38 -1.82 -6.80
C GLN A 325 -16.71 -2.04 -6.03
N PRO A 326 -17.69 -2.73 -6.62
CA PRO A 326 -18.95 -3.09 -5.98
C PRO A 326 -18.78 -4.28 -5.02
N VAL A 327 -17.86 -4.15 -4.08
CA VAL A 327 -17.56 -5.17 -3.08
C VAL A 327 -17.43 -4.57 -1.68
N VAL A 328 -17.65 -5.41 -0.66
CA VAL A 328 -17.21 -5.17 0.71
C VAL A 328 -15.91 -5.94 0.93
N VAL A 329 -14.95 -5.32 1.59
CA VAL A 329 -13.65 -5.89 1.92
C VAL A 329 -13.67 -6.30 3.39
N MET A 330 -13.23 -7.54 3.64
CA MET A 330 -13.00 -8.07 4.98
C MET A 330 -11.56 -8.51 5.13
N ARG A 331 -10.97 -8.29 6.30
CA ARG A 331 -9.66 -8.81 6.68
C ARG A 331 -9.65 -9.16 8.16
N VAL A 332 -8.98 -10.25 8.51
CA VAL A 332 -8.81 -10.71 9.89
C VAL A 332 -7.35 -11.03 10.15
N GLU A 333 -6.88 -10.71 11.35
CA GLU A 333 -5.56 -11.07 11.84
C GLU A 333 -5.66 -11.51 13.30
N ALA A 334 -5.01 -12.61 13.67
CA ALA A 334 -5.01 -13.12 15.03
C ALA A 334 -3.69 -13.82 15.38
N GLU A 335 -3.45 -14.05 16.68
CA GLU A 335 -2.24 -14.71 17.21
C GLU A 335 -2.10 -16.15 16.72
N ASP A 336 -3.20 -16.84 16.41
CA ASP A 336 -3.23 -18.22 15.93
C ASP A 336 -4.30 -18.42 14.84
N GLU A 337 -4.11 -19.46 14.03
CA GLU A 337 -4.99 -19.81 12.90
C GLU A 337 -6.43 -20.08 13.34
N LYS A 338 -6.61 -20.73 14.48
CA LYS A 338 -7.94 -21.04 15.01
C LYS A 338 -8.70 -19.74 15.36
N SER A 339 -8.07 -18.84 16.09
CA SER A 339 -8.67 -17.56 16.45
C SER A 339 -8.97 -16.71 15.20
N MET A 340 -8.09 -16.75 14.20
CA MET A 340 -8.29 -16.07 12.92
C MET A 340 -9.54 -16.61 12.20
N GLU A 341 -9.68 -17.94 12.06
CA GLU A 341 -10.85 -18.55 11.43
C GLU A 341 -12.14 -18.32 12.24
N ASP A 342 -12.09 -18.39 13.57
CA ASP A 342 -13.22 -18.13 14.44
C ASP A 342 -13.74 -16.68 14.27
N TYR A 343 -12.83 -15.69 14.24
CA TYR A 343 -13.20 -14.29 14.03
C TYR A 343 -13.69 -14.02 12.60
N LYS A 344 -13.10 -14.67 11.61
CA LYS A 344 -13.55 -14.60 10.22
C LYS A 344 -14.98 -15.10 10.09
N MET A 345 -15.29 -16.30 10.58
CA MET A 345 -16.62 -16.87 10.54
C MET A 345 -17.64 -15.97 11.25
N PHE A 346 -17.25 -15.36 12.37
CA PHE A 346 -18.13 -14.43 13.10
C PHE A 346 -18.43 -13.19 12.25
N LEU A 347 -17.42 -12.56 11.64
CA LEU A 347 -17.63 -11.39 10.81
C LEU A 347 -18.42 -11.70 9.53
N GLU A 348 -18.17 -12.84 8.89
CA GLU A 348 -18.94 -13.31 7.73
C GLU A 348 -20.41 -13.52 8.05
N LYS A 349 -20.71 -14.10 9.21
CA LYS A 349 -22.07 -14.27 9.69
C LYS A 349 -22.76 -12.93 9.88
N GLU A 350 -22.12 -11.99 10.60
CA GLU A 350 -22.69 -10.68 10.88
C GLU A 350 -22.93 -9.86 9.60
N PHE A 351 -22.05 -9.99 8.63
CA PHE A 351 -22.20 -9.40 7.31
C PHE A 351 -23.36 -10.03 6.53
N THR A 352 -23.46 -11.37 6.52
CA THR A 352 -24.52 -12.09 5.81
C THR A 352 -25.90 -11.72 6.36
N GLU A 353 -26.06 -11.69 7.67
CA GLU A 353 -27.33 -11.28 8.32
C GLU A 353 -27.70 -9.83 7.97
N ALA A 354 -26.71 -8.92 7.85
CA ALA A 354 -26.96 -7.56 7.43
C ALA A 354 -27.39 -7.47 5.95
N MET A 355 -26.80 -8.29 5.08
CA MET A 355 -27.18 -8.37 3.67
C MET A 355 -28.60 -8.87 3.44
N GLU A 356 -29.07 -9.82 4.25
CA GLU A 356 -30.44 -10.38 4.16
C GLU A 356 -31.52 -9.40 4.60
N THR A 357 -31.16 -8.39 5.39
CA THR A 357 -32.11 -7.40 5.93
C THR A 357 -32.26 -6.15 5.05
N ILE A 358 -31.40 -5.94 4.05
CA ILE A 358 -31.41 -4.82 3.10
C ILE A 358 -31.77 -5.31 1.68
#